data_a0f33a7816e9de48ca4728c50d7cc09d
#
_entry.id   a0f33a7816e9de48ca4728c50d7cc09d
#
_cell.length_a   1.000
_cell.length_b   1.000
_cell.length_c   1.000
_cell.angle_alpha   90.00
_cell.angle_beta   90.00
_cell.angle_gamma   90.00
#
_symmetry.space_group_name_H-M   'P 1'
#
loop_
_entity.id
_entity.type
_entity.pdbx_description
1 polymer ?
#
loop_
_entity_poly.entity_id
_entity_poly.type
_entity_poly.pdbx_seq_one_letter_code
_entity_poly.pdbx_strand_id
1 'polypeptide(L)'
;MNRMLGESISLLRSNYLNYWSLLLLPAVFTVRIDLSESPTTTHLLLRFLGFGIALIPFARVISHLVDHLSQHLGDRYSGVLSVGLGNLVELVVSITALIKGLYALVVISVAGAVITNCLLMLGISTFVASRQAQYVTLQSTSTDLQARQLMLSLLFLAVPTVVGLSGGVTPTDGSNRSDAFALYSLVVAVMILLYYLLSFVLQLGTHRKLFEENRLPDSTQSAGQIKRHQAQTYGVGSILIAMTIVSVAVVLISDPLVQTLQDLLMRTTLNELFVGLILLPLFGSIAEGVIAIGAAARGRVDLALTSTVESSVQLMMFVLPVLVLLGWPLGRYLHLTVPLTALGCMGISVLAVHWITENNQLDWYEGVQLITLYCLILLGTLLL
;
A
#
# COMPACT_ATOMS: atom_id res chain seq x y z
N MET A 1 -24.59 16.42 -15.93
CA MET A 1 -24.33 14.98 -15.82
C MET A 1 -23.66 14.42 -17.06
N ASN A 2 -24.22 14.55 -18.27
CA ASN A 2 -23.61 14.00 -19.51
C ASN A 2 -22.23 14.57 -19.86
N ARG A 3 -21.96 15.86 -19.60
CA ARG A 3 -20.64 16.48 -19.82
C ARG A 3 -19.59 15.93 -18.86
N MET A 4 -19.92 15.78 -17.57
CA MET A 4 -19.01 15.21 -16.56
C MET A 4 -18.68 13.74 -16.87
N LEU A 5 -19.66 12.94 -17.29
CA LEU A 5 -19.44 11.56 -17.73
C LEU A 5 -18.54 11.50 -18.97
N GLY A 6 -18.75 12.38 -19.96
CA GLY A 6 -17.90 12.45 -21.15
C GLY A 6 -16.46 12.83 -20.82
N GLU A 7 -16.25 13.80 -19.91
CA GLU A 7 -14.93 14.20 -19.41
C GLU A 7 -14.27 13.07 -18.63
N SER A 8 -15.01 12.36 -17.76
CA SER A 8 -14.51 11.19 -17.01
C SER A 8 -14.04 10.08 -17.93
N ILE A 9 -14.83 9.75 -18.95
CA ILE A 9 -14.48 8.75 -19.97
C ILE A 9 -13.26 9.18 -20.79
N SER A 10 -13.16 10.49 -21.15
CA SER A 10 -12.00 11.01 -21.87
C SER A 10 -10.74 10.96 -21.03
N LEU A 11 -10.84 11.23 -19.72
CA LEU A 11 -9.77 11.15 -18.71
C LEU A 11 -9.26 9.71 -18.59
N LEU A 12 -10.16 8.74 -18.54
CA LEU A 12 -9.84 7.33 -18.51
C LEU A 12 -9.27 6.84 -19.85
N ARG A 13 -9.66 7.45 -20.96
CA ARG A 13 -9.26 7.05 -22.32
C ARG A 13 -7.92 7.67 -22.77
N SER A 14 -7.64 8.91 -22.46
CA SER A 14 -6.52 9.67 -23.04
C SER A 14 -5.13 9.20 -22.64
N ASN A 15 -4.99 8.63 -21.44
CA ASN A 15 -3.69 8.19 -20.89
C ASN A 15 -3.56 6.67 -20.74
N TYR A 16 -4.61 5.86 -20.93
CA TYR A 16 -4.67 4.49 -20.44
C TYR A 16 -5.15 3.44 -21.44
N LEU A 17 -5.44 3.81 -22.67
CA LEU A 17 -5.94 2.86 -23.70
C LEU A 17 -4.99 1.66 -23.90
N ASN A 18 -3.66 1.89 -23.80
CA ASN A 18 -2.67 0.83 -23.92
C ASN A 18 -2.64 -0.11 -22.70
N TYR A 19 -3.06 0.36 -21.51
CA TYR A 19 -3.15 -0.46 -20.29
C TYR A 19 -4.46 -1.25 -20.21
N TRP A 20 -5.55 -0.72 -20.77
CA TRP A 20 -6.85 -1.41 -20.82
C TRP A 20 -6.83 -2.67 -21.70
N SER A 21 -6.04 -2.69 -22.77
CA SER A 21 -5.84 -3.89 -23.56
C SER A 21 -5.13 -5.01 -22.80
N LEU A 22 -4.20 -4.65 -21.90
CA LEU A 22 -3.55 -5.58 -20.99
C LEU A 22 -4.50 -6.09 -19.89
N LEU A 23 -5.51 -5.30 -19.50
CA LEU A 23 -6.54 -5.67 -18.52
C LEU A 23 -7.55 -6.67 -19.05
N LEU A 24 -7.89 -6.59 -20.33
CA LEU A 24 -8.84 -7.51 -20.97
C LEU A 24 -8.25 -8.92 -21.08
N LEU A 25 -6.93 -9.06 -21.21
CA LEU A 25 -6.26 -10.36 -21.31
C LEU A 25 -6.46 -11.24 -20.07
N PRO A 26 -6.15 -10.77 -18.82
CA PRO A 26 -6.39 -11.56 -17.60
C PRO A 26 -7.88 -11.83 -17.37
N ALA A 27 -8.76 -10.84 -17.62
CA ALA A 27 -10.20 -10.99 -17.43
C ALA A 27 -10.79 -12.03 -18.40
N VAL A 28 -10.37 -12.02 -19.67
CA VAL A 28 -10.77 -13.03 -20.66
C VAL A 28 -10.20 -14.41 -20.33
N PHE A 29 -8.96 -14.44 -19.81
CA PHE A 29 -8.32 -15.69 -19.41
C PHE A 29 -9.01 -16.30 -18.18
N THR A 30 -9.39 -15.48 -17.19
CA THR A 30 -10.08 -15.93 -15.97
C THR A 30 -11.49 -16.41 -16.28
N VAL A 31 -12.24 -15.74 -17.17
CA VAL A 31 -13.57 -16.18 -17.59
C VAL A 31 -13.51 -17.52 -18.35
N ARG A 32 -12.49 -17.76 -19.19
CA ARG A 32 -12.32 -19.06 -19.87
C ARG A 32 -11.95 -20.21 -18.93
N ILE A 33 -11.21 -19.93 -17.84
CA ILE A 33 -10.82 -20.95 -16.86
C ILE A 33 -12.00 -21.30 -15.93
N ASP A 34 -12.99 -20.43 -15.78
CA ASP A 34 -14.18 -20.63 -14.94
C ASP A 34 -15.14 -21.72 -15.48
N LEU A 35 -14.94 -22.17 -16.70
CA LEU A 35 -15.76 -23.21 -17.34
C LEU A 35 -15.38 -24.65 -16.94
N SER A 36 -14.38 -24.86 -16.10
CA SER A 36 -14.00 -26.17 -15.61
C SER A 36 -14.70 -26.52 -14.29
N GLU A 37 -15.47 -27.59 -14.27
CA GLU A 37 -16.24 -28.09 -13.09
C GLU A 37 -15.36 -28.48 -11.87
N SER A 38 -14.05 -28.66 -12.06
CA SER A 38 -13.09 -28.93 -10.97
C SER A 38 -11.75 -28.25 -11.25
N PRO A 39 -11.52 -27.03 -10.74
CA PRO A 39 -10.25 -26.33 -10.99
C PRO A 39 -9.10 -27.08 -10.30
N THR A 40 -8.06 -27.41 -11.07
CA THR A 40 -6.79 -27.91 -10.53
C THR A 40 -6.06 -26.82 -9.79
N THR A 41 -5.13 -27.18 -8.89
CA THR A 41 -4.28 -26.20 -8.16
C THR A 41 -3.60 -25.20 -9.10
N THR A 42 -3.12 -25.66 -10.26
CA THR A 42 -2.50 -24.80 -11.26
C THR A 42 -3.47 -23.76 -11.82
N HIS A 43 -4.73 -24.15 -12.05
CA HIS A 43 -5.78 -23.22 -12.52
C HIS A 43 -6.09 -22.16 -11.46
N LEU A 44 -6.18 -22.54 -10.18
CA LEU A 44 -6.41 -21.60 -9.08
C LEU A 44 -5.24 -20.61 -8.96
N LEU A 45 -4.01 -21.08 -9.10
CA LEU A 45 -2.82 -20.23 -9.04
C LEU A 45 -2.80 -19.24 -10.22
N LEU A 46 -3.12 -19.69 -11.42
CA LEU A 46 -3.22 -18.82 -12.60
C LEU A 46 -4.35 -17.78 -12.48
N ARG A 47 -5.51 -18.17 -11.90
CA ARG A 47 -6.60 -17.23 -11.60
C ARG A 47 -6.18 -16.18 -10.59
N PHE A 48 -5.55 -16.60 -9.49
CA PHE A 48 -5.05 -15.69 -8.47
C PHE A 48 -4.06 -14.68 -9.05
N LEU A 49 -3.06 -15.16 -9.81
CA LEU A 49 -2.09 -14.31 -10.50
C LEU A 49 -2.77 -13.38 -11.52
N GLY A 50 -3.74 -13.89 -12.27
CA GLY A 50 -4.50 -13.12 -13.27
C GLY A 50 -5.28 -11.96 -12.65
N PHE A 51 -6.02 -12.20 -11.57
CA PHE A 51 -6.74 -11.15 -10.83
C PHE A 51 -5.78 -10.17 -10.14
N GLY A 52 -4.68 -10.66 -9.56
CA GLY A 52 -3.67 -9.82 -8.95
C GLY A 52 -3.02 -8.87 -9.96
N ILE A 53 -2.59 -9.38 -11.12
CA ILE A 53 -2.03 -8.56 -12.20
C ILE A 53 -3.08 -7.56 -12.73
N ALA A 54 -4.36 -7.93 -12.77
CA ALA A 54 -5.43 -7.04 -13.20
C ALA A 54 -5.65 -5.85 -12.26
N LEU A 55 -5.28 -5.94 -10.97
CA LEU A 55 -5.36 -4.81 -10.02
C LEU A 55 -4.32 -3.72 -10.30
N ILE A 56 -3.15 -4.08 -10.82
CA ILE A 56 -2.01 -3.15 -10.99
C ILE A 56 -2.36 -1.90 -11.80
N PRO A 57 -2.98 -2.00 -13.01
CA PRO A 57 -3.34 -0.81 -13.76
C PRO A 57 -4.39 0.05 -13.06
N PHE A 58 -5.34 -0.54 -12.32
CA PHE A 58 -6.34 0.22 -11.56
C PHE A 58 -5.71 1.00 -10.41
N ALA A 59 -4.78 0.41 -9.68
CA ALA A 59 -4.01 1.10 -8.66
C ALA A 59 -3.28 2.33 -9.24
N ARG A 60 -2.67 2.18 -10.40
CA ARG A 60 -1.99 3.28 -11.09
C ARG A 60 -2.95 4.38 -11.55
N VAL A 61 -4.12 4.01 -12.06
CA VAL A 61 -5.17 4.98 -12.44
C VAL A 61 -5.65 5.76 -11.22
N ILE A 62 -5.88 5.09 -10.09
CA ILE A 62 -6.27 5.74 -8.83
C ILE A 62 -5.21 6.76 -8.40
N SER A 63 -3.94 6.37 -8.38
CA SER A 63 -2.82 7.26 -8.02
C SER A 63 -2.81 8.52 -8.90
N HIS A 64 -2.98 8.39 -10.20
CA HIS A 64 -3.07 9.54 -11.11
C HIS A 64 -4.30 10.42 -10.88
N LEU A 65 -5.46 9.82 -10.59
CA LEU A 65 -6.67 10.58 -10.27
C LEU A 65 -6.51 11.35 -8.95
N VAL A 66 -5.84 10.76 -7.96
CA VAL A 66 -5.49 11.42 -6.69
C VAL A 66 -4.55 12.60 -6.95
N ASP A 67 -3.53 12.44 -7.81
CA ASP A 67 -2.64 13.54 -8.20
C ASP A 67 -3.41 14.70 -8.86
N HIS A 68 -4.33 14.41 -9.78
CA HIS A 68 -5.18 15.42 -10.40
C HIS A 68 -6.11 16.12 -9.40
N LEU A 69 -6.72 15.36 -8.48
CA LEU A 69 -7.59 15.91 -7.44
C LEU A 69 -6.81 16.81 -6.48
N SER A 70 -5.61 16.38 -6.10
CA SER A 70 -4.68 17.12 -5.24
C SER A 70 -4.29 18.48 -5.84
N GLN A 71 -4.07 18.56 -7.16
CA GLN A 71 -3.76 19.81 -7.85
C GLN A 71 -4.92 20.81 -7.83
N HIS A 72 -6.18 20.34 -7.78
CA HIS A 72 -7.37 21.20 -7.69
C HIS A 72 -7.63 21.73 -6.28
N LEU A 73 -7.39 20.90 -5.27
CA LEU A 73 -7.70 21.23 -3.88
C LEU A 73 -6.56 21.98 -3.17
N GLY A 74 -5.41 22.07 -3.84
CA GLY A 74 -4.23 22.77 -3.33
C GLY A 74 -3.42 21.92 -2.34
N ASP A 75 -2.20 22.38 -2.08
CA ASP A 75 -1.18 21.66 -1.31
C ASP A 75 -1.65 21.26 0.11
N ARG A 76 -2.57 22.02 0.69
CA ARG A 76 -3.08 21.79 2.04
C ARG A 76 -3.92 20.53 2.17
N TYR A 77 -4.69 20.17 1.14
CA TYR A 77 -5.55 18.97 1.15
C TYR A 77 -4.93 17.80 0.40
N SER A 78 -3.89 18.07 -0.39
CA SER A 78 -3.18 17.06 -1.19
C SER A 78 -2.67 15.91 -0.33
N GLY A 79 -2.02 16.20 0.81
CA GLY A 79 -1.51 15.18 1.72
C GLY A 79 -2.61 14.27 2.28
N VAL A 80 -3.70 14.86 2.78
CA VAL A 80 -4.83 14.10 3.35
C VAL A 80 -5.51 13.22 2.30
N LEU A 81 -5.64 13.72 1.08
CA LEU A 81 -6.23 12.96 -0.03
C LEU A 81 -5.35 11.81 -0.49
N SER A 82 -4.05 12.07 -0.61
CA SER A 82 -3.07 11.04 -0.97
C SER A 82 -3.11 9.88 0.02
N VAL A 83 -3.25 10.17 1.31
CA VAL A 83 -3.35 9.15 2.36
C VAL A 83 -4.62 8.31 2.27
N GLY A 84 -5.77 8.96 2.16
CA GLY A 84 -7.05 8.25 2.14
C GLY A 84 -7.29 7.45 0.86
N LEU A 85 -6.76 7.93 -0.26
CA LEU A 85 -7.06 7.40 -1.58
C LEU A 85 -5.85 6.73 -2.25
N GLY A 86 -4.62 7.01 -1.79
CA GLY A 86 -3.39 6.42 -2.33
C GLY A 86 -3.37 4.90 -2.18
N ASN A 87 -3.73 4.41 -1.00
CA ASN A 87 -3.78 2.97 -0.68
C ASN A 87 -5.20 2.37 -0.84
N LEU A 88 -6.00 2.91 -1.77
CA LEU A 88 -7.41 2.51 -1.90
C LEU A 88 -7.54 1.06 -2.38
N VAL A 89 -6.63 0.57 -3.19
CA VAL A 89 -6.64 -0.83 -3.68
C VAL A 89 -6.41 -1.78 -2.52
N GLU A 90 -5.38 -1.53 -1.70
CA GLU A 90 -5.07 -2.31 -0.50
C GLU A 90 -6.24 -2.29 0.48
N LEU A 91 -6.84 -1.12 0.67
CA LEU A 91 -8.00 -0.96 1.55
C LEU A 91 -9.19 -1.79 1.04
N VAL A 92 -9.52 -1.75 -0.25
CA VAL A 92 -10.63 -2.49 -0.85
C VAL A 92 -10.40 -4.00 -0.77
N VAL A 93 -9.21 -4.48 -1.12
CA VAL A 93 -8.84 -5.91 -1.02
C VAL A 93 -8.95 -6.38 0.44
N SER A 94 -8.44 -5.58 1.38
CA SER A 94 -8.49 -5.88 2.81
C SER A 94 -9.92 -5.87 3.36
N ILE A 95 -10.78 -4.93 2.94
CA ILE A 95 -12.21 -4.92 3.30
C ILE A 95 -12.90 -6.18 2.76
N THR A 96 -12.61 -6.57 1.53
CA THR A 96 -13.17 -7.78 0.93
C THR A 96 -12.77 -9.04 1.73
N ALA A 97 -11.51 -9.15 2.12
CA ALA A 97 -11.02 -10.22 2.97
C ALA A 97 -11.65 -10.19 4.38
N LEU A 98 -11.83 -8.99 4.96
CA LEU A 98 -12.48 -8.79 6.25
C LEU A 98 -13.94 -9.26 6.23
N ILE A 99 -14.71 -8.90 5.19
CA ILE A 99 -16.10 -9.34 5.01
C ILE A 99 -16.19 -10.86 4.92
N LYS A 100 -15.21 -11.51 4.28
CA LYS A 100 -15.12 -12.97 4.18
C LYS A 100 -14.61 -13.66 5.46
N GLY A 101 -14.28 -12.90 6.50
CA GLY A 101 -13.82 -13.42 7.80
C GLY A 101 -12.36 -13.86 7.83
N LEU A 102 -11.54 -13.42 6.87
CA LEU A 102 -10.10 -13.74 6.78
C LEU A 102 -9.26 -12.75 7.62
N TYR A 103 -9.54 -12.67 8.92
CA TYR A 103 -8.94 -11.65 9.81
C TYR A 103 -7.42 -11.72 9.88
N ALA A 104 -6.86 -12.93 10.03
CA ALA A 104 -5.41 -13.12 10.06
C ALA A 104 -4.77 -12.66 8.76
N LEU A 105 -5.35 -13.05 7.61
CA LEU A 105 -4.85 -12.66 6.28
C LEU A 105 -4.85 -11.14 6.09
N VAL A 106 -5.87 -10.43 6.57
CA VAL A 106 -5.94 -8.95 6.50
C VAL A 106 -4.74 -8.33 7.20
N VAL A 107 -4.47 -8.73 8.44
CA VAL A 107 -3.36 -8.17 9.22
C VAL A 107 -2.00 -8.57 8.63
N ILE A 108 -1.86 -9.84 8.21
CA ILE A 108 -0.65 -10.35 7.59
C ILE A 108 -0.37 -9.64 6.26
N SER A 109 -1.40 -9.35 5.44
CA SER A 109 -1.21 -8.66 4.16
C SER A 109 -0.77 -7.20 4.32
N VAL A 110 -1.28 -6.50 5.34
CA VAL A 110 -0.79 -5.15 5.66
C VAL A 110 0.68 -5.20 6.09
N ALA A 111 1.05 -6.15 6.96
CA ALA A 111 2.46 -6.34 7.35
C ALA A 111 3.34 -6.68 6.14
N GLY A 112 2.86 -7.53 5.24
CA GLY A 112 3.55 -7.89 3.99
C GLY A 112 3.73 -6.72 3.04
N ALA A 113 2.75 -5.82 2.94
CA ALA A 113 2.86 -4.61 2.13
C ALA A 113 3.95 -3.66 2.67
N VAL A 114 4.04 -3.50 4.01
CA VAL A 114 5.13 -2.76 4.65
C VAL A 114 6.50 -3.40 4.32
N ILE A 115 6.62 -4.72 4.46
CA ILE A 115 7.85 -5.45 4.14
C ILE A 115 8.23 -5.28 2.67
N THR A 116 7.25 -5.43 1.76
CA THR A 116 7.47 -5.28 0.31
C THR A 116 7.93 -3.87 -0.04
N ASN A 117 7.30 -2.84 0.51
CA ASN A 117 7.66 -1.44 0.29
C ASN A 117 9.05 -1.11 0.85
N CYS A 118 9.32 -1.50 2.10
CA CYS A 118 10.58 -1.21 2.78
C CYS A 118 11.78 -1.98 2.21
N LEU A 119 11.60 -3.23 1.80
CA LEU A 119 12.72 -4.06 1.36
C LEU A 119 12.79 -4.19 -0.16
N LEU A 120 11.72 -4.63 -0.81
CA LEU A 120 11.76 -4.91 -2.25
C LEU A 120 11.72 -3.62 -3.07
N MET A 121 10.70 -2.77 -2.86
CA MET A 121 10.52 -1.57 -3.68
C MET A 121 11.60 -0.53 -3.44
N LEU A 122 11.94 -0.28 -2.17
CA LEU A 122 13.05 0.61 -1.82
C LEU A 122 14.38 0.04 -2.27
N GLY A 123 14.64 -1.27 -2.08
CA GLY A 123 15.86 -1.93 -2.48
C GLY A 123 16.11 -1.84 -4.00
N ILE A 124 15.08 -2.13 -4.82
CA ILE A 124 15.16 -1.97 -6.27
C ILE A 124 15.39 -0.50 -6.64
N SER A 125 14.69 0.43 -6.00
CA SER A 125 14.84 1.86 -6.26
C SER A 125 16.24 2.35 -5.95
N THR A 126 16.81 1.97 -4.80
CA THR A 126 18.19 2.29 -4.40
C THR A 126 19.20 1.70 -5.38
N PHE A 127 19.04 0.44 -5.75
CA PHE A 127 19.91 -0.21 -6.73
C PHE A 127 19.89 0.49 -8.09
N VAL A 128 18.70 0.85 -8.60
CA VAL A 128 18.55 1.54 -9.89
C VAL A 128 19.18 2.93 -9.87
N ALA A 129 18.98 3.68 -8.78
CA ALA A 129 19.52 5.02 -8.61
C ALA A 129 21.05 5.03 -8.56
N SER A 130 21.63 4.12 -7.79
CA SER A 130 23.06 4.07 -7.54
C SER A 130 23.89 3.52 -8.73
N ARG A 131 23.22 2.98 -9.76
CA ARG A 131 23.92 2.59 -11.01
C ARG A 131 24.49 3.77 -11.78
N GLN A 132 24.01 4.99 -11.54
CA GLN A 132 24.45 6.20 -12.25
C GLN A 132 25.46 7.03 -11.45
N ALA A 133 25.60 6.77 -10.14
CA ALA A 133 26.51 7.48 -9.25
C ALA A 133 27.02 6.51 -8.16
N GLN A 134 28.25 6.71 -7.66
CA GLN A 134 28.79 5.84 -6.59
C GLN A 134 27.96 5.89 -5.32
N TYR A 135 27.46 7.07 -4.97
CA TYR A 135 26.49 7.27 -3.88
C TYR A 135 25.44 8.28 -4.32
N VAL A 136 24.26 8.17 -3.71
CA VAL A 136 23.20 9.13 -3.87
C VAL A 136 22.92 9.74 -2.50
N THR A 137 23.05 11.07 -2.39
CA THR A 137 22.81 11.79 -1.15
C THR A 137 21.30 12.02 -0.94
N LEU A 138 20.86 11.76 0.29
CA LEU A 138 19.49 12.01 0.76
C LEU A 138 19.39 13.36 1.46
N GLN A 139 18.21 13.95 1.44
CA GLN A 139 17.92 15.17 2.20
C GLN A 139 17.70 14.82 3.68
N SER A 140 18.71 15.05 4.52
CA SER A 140 18.78 14.57 5.91
C SER A 140 17.53 14.83 6.74
N THR A 141 16.98 16.05 6.73
CA THR A 141 15.87 16.42 7.61
C THR A 141 14.57 15.66 7.29
N SER A 142 14.25 15.49 6.00
CA SER A 142 13.05 14.78 5.58
C SER A 142 13.18 13.28 5.82
N THR A 143 14.34 12.71 5.50
CA THR A 143 14.65 11.29 5.65
C THR A 143 14.59 10.86 7.11
N ASP A 144 15.22 11.63 8.02
CA ASP A 144 15.20 11.35 9.46
C ASP A 144 13.78 11.35 10.04
N LEU A 145 12.95 12.32 9.64
CA LEU A 145 11.57 12.40 10.12
C LEU A 145 10.75 11.20 9.65
N GLN A 146 10.90 10.79 8.40
CA GLN A 146 10.18 9.64 7.83
C GLN A 146 10.63 8.32 8.46
N ALA A 147 11.93 8.11 8.64
CA ALA A 147 12.46 6.92 9.30
C ALA A 147 11.98 6.80 10.75
N ARG A 148 11.95 7.93 11.51
CA ARG A 148 11.39 7.97 12.86
C ARG A 148 9.90 7.69 12.89
N GLN A 149 9.13 8.25 11.95
CA GLN A 149 7.69 8.01 11.86
C GLN A 149 7.39 6.55 11.53
N LEU A 150 8.17 5.93 10.64
CA LEU A 150 8.07 4.51 10.31
C LEU A 150 8.33 3.63 11.54
N MET A 151 9.38 3.94 12.32
CA MET A 151 9.70 3.21 13.56
C MET A 151 8.60 3.35 14.61
N LEU A 152 8.07 4.57 14.82
CA LEU A 152 6.97 4.81 15.75
C LEU A 152 5.68 4.08 15.32
N SER A 153 5.40 4.02 14.02
CA SER A 153 4.25 3.28 13.48
C SER A 153 4.33 1.79 13.82
N LEU A 154 5.52 1.20 13.69
CA LEU A 154 5.76 -0.17 14.11
C LEU A 154 5.51 -0.37 15.62
N LEU A 155 6.03 0.53 16.47
CA LEU A 155 5.84 0.46 17.91
C LEU A 155 4.36 0.57 18.31
N PHE A 156 3.58 1.41 17.64
CA PHE A 156 2.13 1.52 17.88
C PHE A 156 1.37 0.24 17.57
N LEU A 157 1.81 -0.55 16.59
CA LEU A 157 1.23 -1.87 16.32
C LEU A 157 1.80 -2.98 17.23
N ALA A 158 3.04 -2.84 17.67
CA ALA A 158 3.65 -3.82 18.58
C ALA A 158 2.97 -3.84 19.94
N VAL A 159 2.58 -2.67 20.50
CA VAL A 159 1.94 -2.58 21.82
C VAL A 159 0.64 -3.41 21.89
N PRO A 160 -0.39 -3.21 21.05
CA PRO A 160 -1.61 -4.01 21.12
C PRO A 160 -1.34 -5.48 20.83
N THR A 161 -0.36 -5.79 19.98
CA THR A 161 0.04 -7.18 19.70
C THR A 161 0.59 -7.86 20.95
N VAL A 162 1.52 -7.23 21.67
CA VAL A 162 2.11 -7.78 22.91
C VAL A 162 1.03 -7.93 23.98
N VAL A 163 0.15 -6.95 24.15
CA VAL A 163 -0.97 -7.01 25.10
C VAL A 163 -1.91 -8.16 24.75
N GLY A 164 -2.27 -8.33 23.46
CA GLY A 164 -3.12 -9.41 23.00
C GLY A 164 -2.52 -10.79 23.26
N LEU A 165 -1.25 -10.97 22.89
CA LEU A 165 -0.52 -12.23 23.12
C LEU A 165 -0.43 -12.57 24.61
N SER A 166 -0.16 -11.58 25.49
CA SER A 166 -0.12 -11.76 26.94
C SER A 166 -1.50 -12.14 27.52
N GLY A 167 -2.59 -11.67 26.89
CA GLY A 167 -3.97 -12.03 27.22
C GLY A 167 -4.45 -13.36 26.65
N GLY A 168 -3.63 -14.03 25.84
CA GLY A 168 -4.00 -15.26 25.12
C GLY A 168 -5.01 -15.04 23.99
N VAL A 169 -5.08 -13.82 23.45
CA VAL A 169 -5.97 -13.47 22.33
C VAL A 169 -5.22 -13.73 21.02
N THR A 170 -5.78 -14.60 20.19
CA THR A 170 -5.28 -14.81 18.83
C THR A 170 -6.17 -14.07 17.82
N PRO A 171 -5.69 -13.75 16.62
CA PRO A 171 -6.49 -13.07 15.59
C PRO A 171 -7.78 -13.81 15.20
N THR A 172 -7.91 -15.08 15.58
CA THR A 172 -9.01 -15.99 15.19
C THR A 172 -9.96 -16.35 16.35
N ASP A 173 -9.74 -15.85 17.58
CA ASP A 173 -10.54 -16.26 18.74
C ASP A 173 -11.92 -15.57 18.77
N GLY A 174 -12.99 -16.37 18.61
CA GLY A 174 -14.37 -15.98 18.82
C GLY A 174 -14.87 -16.14 20.28
N SER A 175 -14.01 -16.04 21.29
CA SER A 175 -14.37 -16.23 22.71
C SER A 175 -14.82 -14.93 23.38
N ASN A 176 -15.55 -15.01 24.53
CA ASN A 176 -16.01 -13.84 25.30
C ASN A 176 -14.88 -12.88 25.78
N ARG A 177 -13.64 -13.33 25.82
CA ARG A 177 -12.44 -12.48 26.00
C ARG A 177 -12.18 -11.59 24.78
N SER A 178 -12.68 -12.02 23.60
CA SER A 178 -12.52 -11.28 22.34
C SER A 178 -13.26 -9.94 22.36
N ASP A 179 -14.40 -9.82 23.04
CA ASP A 179 -15.21 -8.58 23.03
C ASP A 179 -14.50 -7.43 23.75
N ALA A 180 -13.89 -7.70 24.92
CA ALA A 180 -13.11 -6.69 25.64
C ALA A 180 -11.86 -6.29 24.85
N PHE A 181 -11.21 -7.25 24.19
CA PHE A 181 -10.04 -6.97 23.37
C PHE A 181 -10.43 -6.32 22.03
N ALA A 182 -11.60 -6.61 21.48
CA ALA A 182 -12.13 -5.89 20.31
C ALA A 182 -12.36 -4.41 20.64
N LEU A 183 -12.95 -4.12 21.81
CA LEU A 183 -13.13 -2.73 22.28
C LEU A 183 -11.74 -2.05 22.50
N TYR A 184 -10.80 -2.74 23.11
CA TYR A 184 -9.43 -2.24 23.26
C TYR A 184 -8.80 -1.94 21.89
N SER A 185 -8.90 -2.84 20.92
CA SER A 185 -8.40 -2.65 19.55
C SER A 185 -9.05 -1.45 18.86
N LEU A 186 -10.36 -1.24 19.07
CA LEU A 186 -11.09 -0.08 18.57
C LEU A 186 -10.54 1.23 19.15
N VAL A 187 -10.39 1.29 20.48
CA VAL A 187 -9.86 2.49 21.16
C VAL A 187 -8.44 2.78 20.68
N VAL A 188 -7.57 1.77 20.57
CA VAL A 188 -6.21 1.92 20.06
C VAL A 188 -6.23 2.38 18.60
N ALA A 189 -7.11 1.83 17.75
CA ALA A 189 -7.25 2.25 16.36
C ALA A 189 -7.64 3.74 16.25
N VAL A 190 -8.58 4.20 17.08
CA VAL A 190 -8.95 5.63 17.15
C VAL A 190 -7.75 6.48 17.58
N MET A 191 -7.01 6.04 18.60
CA MET A 191 -5.81 6.78 19.08
C MET A 191 -4.74 6.88 18.00
N ILE A 192 -4.45 5.80 17.28
CA ILE A 192 -3.48 5.78 16.19
C ILE A 192 -3.93 6.73 15.07
N LEU A 193 -5.21 6.70 14.67
CA LEU A 193 -5.73 7.60 13.65
C LEU A 193 -5.67 9.07 14.08
N LEU A 194 -6.02 9.38 15.33
CA LEU A 194 -5.92 10.74 15.85
C LEU A 194 -4.46 11.23 15.86
N TYR A 195 -3.51 10.38 16.28
CA TYR A 195 -2.09 10.71 16.20
C TYR A 195 -1.66 10.94 14.75
N TYR A 196 -2.10 10.08 13.82
CA TYR A 196 -1.76 10.21 12.42
C TYR A 196 -2.33 11.50 11.81
N LEU A 197 -3.57 11.87 12.11
CA LEU A 197 -4.15 13.15 11.71
C LEU A 197 -3.41 14.34 12.32
N LEU A 198 -2.94 14.22 13.57
CA LEU A 198 -2.13 15.24 14.21
C LEU A 198 -0.78 15.44 13.49
N SER A 199 -0.19 14.38 12.94
CA SER A 199 1.04 14.48 12.14
C SER A 199 0.86 15.35 10.90
N PHE A 200 -0.33 15.35 10.26
CA PHE A 200 -0.65 16.29 9.17
C PHE A 200 -0.75 17.73 9.63
N VAL A 201 -1.34 17.96 10.81
CA VAL A 201 -1.38 19.33 11.37
C VAL A 201 0.03 19.85 11.60
N LEU A 202 0.96 18.99 12.02
CA LEU A 202 2.36 19.34 12.19
C LEU A 202 3.03 19.65 10.84
N GLN A 203 2.86 18.78 9.85
CA GLN A 203 3.50 18.90 8.54
C GLN A 203 2.95 20.09 7.72
N LEU A 204 1.62 20.28 7.72
CA LEU A 204 0.94 21.29 6.87
C LEU A 204 0.71 22.63 7.60
N GLY A 205 0.76 22.63 8.93
CA GLY A 205 0.47 23.82 9.75
C GLY A 205 1.70 24.40 10.40
N THR A 206 2.14 23.81 11.51
CA THR A 206 3.10 24.42 12.43
C THR A 206 4.55 24.39 11.94
N HIS A 207 4.95 23.39 11.19
CA HIS A 207 6.34 23.18 10.73
C HIS A 207 6.45 23.15 9.19
N ARG A 208 5.51 23.80 8.50
CA ARG A 208 5.43 23.85 7.03
C ARG A 208 6.76 24.22 6.36
N LYS A 209 7.51 25.18 6.92
CA LYS A 209 8.80 25.62 6.37
C LYS A 209 9.85 24.52 6.27
N LEU A 210 9.90 23.60 7.25
CA LEU A 210 10.85 22.47 7.25
C LEU A 210 10.57 21.49 6.10
N PHE A 211 9.31 21.40 5.65
CA PHE A 211 8.89 20.52 4.55
C PHE A 211 8.85 21.24 3.18
N GLU A 212 8.75 22.56 3.16
CA GLU A 212 8.79 23.37 1.91
C GLU A 212 10.22 23.66 1.45
N GLU A 213 11.15 23.89 2.35
CA GLU A 213 12.55 24.15 2.04
C GLU A 213 13.22 22.96 1.33
N ASN A 214 12.67 21.77 1.53
CA ASN A 214 13.09 20.52 0.88
C ASN A 214 12.46 20.30 -0.52
N ARG A 215 11.52 21.16 -0.95
CA ARG A 215 11.06 21.20 -2.34
C ARG A 215 12.02 22.12 -3.12
N LEU A 216 13.13 21.54 -3.62
CA LEU A 216 14.07 22.25 -4.49
C LEU A 216 13.31 23.09 -5.52
N PRO A 217 13.76 24.34 -5.80
CA PRO A 217 13.23 25.13 -6.90
C PRO A 217 13.46 24.32 -8.18
N ASP A 218 12.42 23.69 -8.63
CA ASP A 218 12.43 22.83 -9.80
C ASP A 218 12.79 23.68 -11.03
N SER A 219 13.90 23.34 -11.68
CA SER A 219 14.13 23.64 -13.10
C SER A 219 13.00 23.08 -14.01
N THR A 220 12.02 22.41 -13.44
CA THR A 220 10.76 21.90 -13.98
C THR A 220 9.56 22.81 -13.75
N GLN A 221 9.73 24.09 -13.40
CA GLN A 221 8.59 25.05 -13.39
C GLN A 221 7.83 25.04 -14.73
N SER A 222 8.54 24.83 -15.84
CA SER A 222 7.91 24.66 -17.15
C SER A 222 7.07 23.38 -17.26
N ALA A 223 7.54 22.25 -16.74
CA ALA A 223 6.80 20.98 -16.71
C ALA A 223 5.66 21.00 -15.68
N GLY A 224 5.85 21.67 -14.54
CA GLY A 224 4.81 21.90 -13.54
C GLY A 224 3.68 22.82 -14.05
N GLN A 225 4.00 23.84 -14.85
CA GLN A 225 3.00 24.70 -15.50
C GLN A 225 2.23 23.95 -16.59
N ILE A 226 2.88 23.10 -17.37
CA ILE A 226 2.22 22.24 -18.37
C ILE A 226 1.31 21.22 -17.68
N LYS A 227 1.75 20.61 -16.59
CA LYS A 227 0.92 19.70 -15.79
C LYS A 227 -0.26 20.41 -15.11
N ARG A 228 -0.05 21.64 -14.58
CA ARG A 228 -1.15 22.46 -14.05
C ARG A 228 -2.16 22.86 -15.12
N HIS A 229 -1.73 23.15 -16.35
CA HIS A 229 -2.64 23.43 -17.46
C HIS A 229 -3.46 22.19 -17.88
N GLN A 230 -2.87 21.00 -17.86
CA GLN A 230 -3.60 19.76 -18.14
C GLN A 230 -4.56 19.38 -17.01
N ALA A 231 -4.21 19.65 -15.74
CA ALA A 231 -5.08 19.40 -14.59
C ALA A 231 -6.33 20.30 -14.58
N GLN A 232 -6.20 21.54 -15.03
CA GLN A 232 -7.35 22.48 -15.17
C GLN A 232 -8.35 22.08 -16.25
N THR A 233 -8.05 21.06 -17.07
CA THR A 233 -8.92 20.61 -18.17
C THR A 233 -10.12 19.81 -17.67
N TYR A 234 -10.02 19.19 -16.47
CA TYR A 234 -11.06 18.31 -15.93
C TYR A 234 -11.64 18.88 -14.63
N GLY A 235 -12.97 18.88 -14.51
CA GLY A 235 -13.63 19.34 -13.28
C GLY A 235 -13.47 18.34 -12.13
N VAL A 236 -13.45 18.83 -10.88
CA VAL A 236 -13.39 17.97 -9.66
C VAL A 236 -14.46 16.88 -9.69
N GLY A 237 -15.68 17.21 -10.13
CA GLY A 237 -16.78 16.25 -10.26
C GLY A 237 -16.47 15.09 -11.22
N SER A 238 -15.80 15.39 -12.34
CA SER A 238 -15.41 14.36 -13.33
C SER A 238 -14.34 13.45 -12.78
N ILE A 239 -13.40 13.96 -11.98
CA ILE A 239 -12.37 13.17 -11.30
C ILE A 239 -13.00 12.23 -10.27
N LEU A 240 -13.92 12.74 -9.45
CA LEU A 240 -14.61 11.93 -8.43
C LEU A 240 -15.46 10.82 -9.05
N ILE A 241 -16.14 11.09 -10.17
CA ILE A 241 -16.89 10.06 -10.91
C ILE A 241 -15.93 9.00 -11.46
N ALA A 242 -14.81 9.41 -12.06
CA ALA A 242 -13.80 8.48 -12.57
C ALA A 242 -13.22 7.61 -11.43
N MET A 243 -12.91 8.20 -10.29
CA MET A 243 -12.47 7.47 -9.09
C MET A 243 -13.51 6.46 -8.62
N THR A 244 -14.78 6.84 -8.57
CA THR A 244 -15.86 5.92 -8.18
C THR A 244 -15.96 4.74 -9.15
N ILE A 245 -15.90 4.99 -10.46
CA ILE A 245 -15.93 3.92 -11.47
C ILE A 245 -14.77 2.95 -11.29
N VAL A 246 -13.55 3.49 -11.10
CA VAL A 246 -12.35 2.67 -10.91
C VAL A 246 -12.41 1.90 -9.59
N SER A 247 -12.89 2.52 -8.51
CA SER A 247 -13.07 1.85 -7.21
C SER A 247 -14.05 0.67 -7.31
N VAL A 248 -15.18 0.85 -8.02
CA VAL A 248 -16.13 -0.24 -8.27
C VAL A 248 -15.46 -1.37 -9.06
N ALA A 249 -14.64 -1.05 -10.06
CA ALA A 249 -13.91 -2.07 -10.81
C ALA A 249 -12.92 -2.84 -9.92
N VAL A 250 -12.21 -2.14 -9.00
CA VAL A 250 -11.33 -2.77 -8.01
C VAL A 250 -12.12 -3.72 -7.10
N VAL A 251 -13.29 -3.31 -6.60
CA VAL A 251 -14.16 -4.19 -5.78
C VAL A 251 -14.55 -5.45 -6.55
N LEU A 252 -14.96 -5.32 -7.83
CA LEU A 252 -15.35 -6.45 -8.68
C LEU A 252 -14.21 -7.43 -8.94
N ILE A 253 -12.95 -6.97 -8.95
CA ILE A 253 -11.77 -7.83 -9.12
C ILE A 253 -11.32 -8.42 -7.78
N SER A 254 -11.45 -7.65 -6.69
CA SER A 254 -11.01 -8.07 -5.35
C SER A 254 -11.81 -9.26 -4.82
N ASP A 255 -13.11 -9.33 -5.11
CA ASP A 255 -13.94 -10.43 -4.64
C ASP A 255 -13.51 -11.80 -5.18
N PRO A 256 -13.40 -12.02 -6.50
CA PRO A 256 -12.88 -13.29 -7.03
C PRO A 256 -11.41 -13.54 -6.69
N LEU A 257 -10.58 -12.49 -6.52
CA LEU A 257 -9.20 -12.63 -6.05
C LEU A 257 -9.17 -13.29 -4.67
N VAL A 258 -9.93 -12.74 -3.71
CA VAL A 258 -9.97 -13.26 -2.33
C VAL A 258 -10.64 -14.64 -2.26
N GLN A 259 -11.67 -14.91 -3.08
CA GLN A 259 -12.25 -16.26 -3.19
C GLN A 259 -11.24 -17.27 -3.70
N THR A 260 -10.54 -16.95 -4.80
CA THR A 260 -9.51 -17.83 -5.35
C THR A 260 -8.40 -18.10 -4.34
N LEU A 261 -8.08 -17.09 -3.53
CA LEU A 261 -7.10 -17.21 -2.46
C LEU A 261 -7.57 -18.18 -1.36
N GLN A 262 -8.84 -18.09 -0.93
CA GLN A 262 -9.43 -19.04 0.02
C GLN A 262 -9.37 -20.48 -0.52
N ASP A 263 -9.75 -20.68 -1.78
CA ASP A 263 -9.70 -21.99 -2.44
C ASP A 263 -8.27 -22.53 -2.53
N LEU A 264 -7.28 -21.66 -2.79
CA LEU A 264 -5.86 -22.03 -2.78
C LEU A 264 -5.41 -22.49 -1.40
N LEU A 265 -5.71 -21.73 -0.36
CA LEU A 265 -5.35 -22.07 1.03
C LEU A 265 -5.99 -23.40 1.48
N MET A 266 -7.24 -23.68 1.04
CA MET A 266 -7.92 -24.93 1.39
C MET A 266 -7.41 -26.15 0.61
N ARG A 267 -6.89 -25.97 -0.59
CA ARG A 267 -6.51 -27.07 -1.51
C ARG A 267 -5.02 -27.32 -1.62
N THR A 268 -4.19 -26.40 -1.08
CA THR A 268 -2.73 -26.49 -1.14
C THR A 268 -2.14 -26.48 0.25
N THR A 269 -0.90 -26.90 0.36
CA THR A 269 -0.09 -26.79 1.59
C THR A 269 0.57 -25.41 1.73
N LEU A 270 0.12 -24.41 0.94
CA LEU A 270 0.65 -23.05 1.04
C LEU A 270 0.30 -22.46 2.40
N ASN A 271 1.31 -21.95 3.07
CA ASN A 271 1.14 -21.29 4.35
C ASN A 271 0.44 -19.93 4.18
N GLU A 272 -0.54 -19.65 5.04
CA GLU A 272 -1.24 -18.36 5.10
C GLU A 272 -0.27 -17.19 5.28
N LEU A 273 0.82 -17.39 6.03
CA LEU A 273 1.90 -16.41 6.19
C LEU A 273 2.58 -16.07 4.86
N PHE A 274 2.94 -17.07 4.06
CA PHE A 274 3.58 -16.84 2.76
C PHE A 274 2.65 -16.07 1.81
N VAL A 275 1.40 -16.49 1.74
CA VAL A 275 0.40 -15.87 0.87
C VAL A 275 0.11 -14.44 1.29
N GLY A 276 -0.08 -14.20 2.59
CA GLY A 276 -0.40 -12.88 3.14
C GLY A 276 0.81 -11.93 3.17
N LEU A 277 2.01 -12.40 3.53
CA LEU A 277 3.19 -11.53 3.60
C LEU A 277 3.82 -11.23 2.23
N ILE A 278 3.70 -12.14 1.27
CA ILE A 278 4.44 -12.04 0.00
C ILE A 278 3.49 -11.90 -1.19
N LEU A 279 2.61 -12.88 -1.43
CA LEU A 279 1.88 -12.95 -2.69
C LEU A 279 0.82 -11.83 -2.82
N LEU A 280 0.00 -11.63 -1.80
CA LEU A 280 -1.08 -10.66 -1.86
C LEU A 280 -0.55 -9.21 -1.87
N PRO A 281 0.39 -8.80 -1.00
CA PRO A 281 0.94 -7.45 -0.99
C PRO A 281 1.69 -7.07 -2.27
N LEU A 282 2.31 -8.05 -2.93
CA LEU A 282 3.06 -7.79 -4.15
C LEU A 282 2.22 -7.08 -5.21
N PHE A 283 0.95 -7.46 -5.37
CA PHE A 283 0.05 -6.83 -6.35
C PHE A 283 -0.36 -5.41 -5.97
N GLY A 284 -0.62 -5.14 -4.70
CA GLY A 284 -0.90 -3.80 -4.19
C GLY A 284 0.31 -2.87 -4.34
N SER A 285 1.44 -3.28 -3.82
CA SER A 285 2.66 -2.46 -3.78
C SER A 285 3.35 -2.24 -5.14
N ILE A 286 3.04 -3.03 -6.19
CA ILE A 286 3.66 -2.84 -7.52
C ILE A 286 3.39 -1.45 -8.09
N ALA A 287 2.19 -0.91 -7.93
CA ALA A 287 1.87 0.41 -8.48
C ALA A 287 2.74 1.51 -7.87
N GLU A 288 2.91 1.49 -6.55
CA GLU A 288 3.78 2.40 -5.82
C GLU A 288 5.27 2.14 -6.14
N GLY A 289 5.65 0.86 -6.21
CA GLY A 289 6.99 0.45 -6.61
C GLY A 289 7.40 0.97 -7.99
N VAL A 290 6.51 0.93 -8.97
CA VAL A 290 6.76 1.49 -10.31
C VAL A 290 7.00 3.00 -10.24
N ILE A 291 6.27 3.73 -9.39
CA ILE A 291 6.46 5.17 -9.18
C ILE A 291 7.83 5.43 -8.53
N ALA A 292 8.15 4.70 -7.46
CA ALA A 292 9.40 4.81 -6.74
C ALA A 292 10.62 4.48 -7.63
N ILE A 293 10.61 3.34 -8.31
CA ILE A 293 11.66 2.91 -9.23
C ILE A 293 11.79 3.91 -10.39
N GLY A 294 10.67 4.41 -10.93
CA GLY A 294 10.68 5.43 -11.97
C GLY A 294 11.23 6.78 -11.51
N ALA A 295 11.03 7.18 -10.25
CA ALA A 295 11.64 8.36 -9.65
C ALA A 295 13.16 8.15 -9.47
N ALA A 296 13.56 7.01 -8.93
CA ALA A 296 14.96 6.61 -8.75
C ALA A 296 15.74 6.60 -10.07
N ALA A 297 15.16 6.04 -11.14
CA ALA A 297 15.75 6.03 -12.48
C ALA A 297 16.00 7.44 -13.06
N ARG A 298 15.26 8.45 -12.58
CA ARG A 298 15.44 9.86 -12.93
C ARG A 298 16.34 10.64 -11.95
N GLY A 299 17.04 9.93 -11.06
CA GLY A 299 17.91 10.53 -10.05
C GLY A 299 17.19 11.17 -8.86
N ARG A 300 15.85 10.94 -8.70
CA ARG A 300 15.05 11.49 -7.61
C ARG A 300 14.85 10.45 -6.50
N VAL A 301 15.94 10.12 -5.82
CA VAL A 301 15.96 9.04 -4.82
C VAL A 301 15.18 9.41 -3.56
N ASP A 302 15.23 10.68 -3.15
CA ASP A 302 14.40 11.18 -2.04
C ASP A 302 12.91 10.93 -2.26
N LEU A 303 12.44 11.10 -3.50
CA LEU A 303 11.05 10.83 -3.84
C LEU A 303 10.73 9.32 -3.80
N ALA A 304 11.68 8.48 -4.21
CA ALA A 304 11.51 7.02 -4.14
C ALA A 304 11.43 6.55 -2.68
N LEU A 305 12.34 7.03 -1.83
CA LEU A 305 12.35 6.75 -0.40
C LEU A 305 11.05 7.25 0.26
N THR A 306 10.70 8.52 0.02
CA THR A 306 9.48 9.13 0.57
C THR A 306 8.25 8.31 0.18
N SER A 307 8.10 7.93 -1.09
CA SER A 307 6.95 7.19 -1.57
C SER A 307 6.80 5.84 -0.86
N THR A 308 7.88 5.06 -0.74
CA THR A 308 7.84 3.72 -0.15
C THR A 308 7.66 3.74 1.37
N VAL A 309 8.36 4.66 2.06
CA VAL A 309 8.28 4.81 3.51
C VAL A 309 6.93 5.39 3.93
N GLU A 310 6.46 6.44 3.25
CA GLU A 310 5.18 7.07 3.56
C GLU A 310 4.02 6.10 3.34
N SER A 311 4.00 5.33 2.25
CA SER A 311 3.02 4.27 2.03
C SER A 311 3.04 3.24 3.16
N SER A 312 4.22 2.82 3.62
CA SER A 312 4.35 1.90 4.75
C SER A 312 3.77 2.46 6.05
N VAL A 313 4.01 3.75 6.34
CA VAL A 313 3.40 4.45 7.47
C VAL A 313 1.88 4.53 7.34
N GLN A 314 1.38 4.85 6.14
CA GLN A 314 -0.06 4.92 5.85
C GLN A 314 -0.76 3.57 6.05
N LEU A 315 -0.13 2.48 5.63
CA LEU A 315 -0.65 1.13 5.84
C LEU A 315 -0.81 0.80 7.33
N MET A 316 0.19 1.15 8.14
CA MET A 316 0.16 0.88 9.58
C MET A 316 -0.73 1.84 10.37
N MET A 317 -0.72 3.14 10.05
CA MET A 317 -1.36 4.18 10.87
C MET A 317 -2.73 4.62 10.34
N PHE A 318 -3.06 4.30 9.08
CA PHE A 318 -4.34 4.65 8.49
C PHE A 318 -5.13 3.41 8.04
N VAL A 319 -4.58 2.59 7.14
CA VAL A 319 -5.34 1.47 6.54
C VAL A 319 -5.77 0.46 7.62
N LEU A 320 -4.85 -0.04 8.44
CA LEU A 320 -5.17 -1.03 9.46
C LEU A 320 -6.13 -0.50 10.54
N PRO A 321 -5.96 0.69 11.13
CA PRO A 321 -6.95 1.27 12.04
C PRO A 321 -8.32 1.52 11.38
N VAL A 322 -8.37 1.96 10.12
CA VAL A 322 -9.64 2.12 9.40
C VAL A 322 -10.35 0.79 9.22
N LEU A 323 -9.63 -0.30 8.93
CA LEU A 323 -10.21 -1.65 8.84
C LEU A 323 -10.81 -2.11 10.17
N VAL A 324 -10.17 -1.80 11.30
CA VAL A 324 -10.72 -2.07 12.64
C VAL A 324 -12.03 -1.29 12.84
N LEU A 325 -12.05 0.00 12.50
CA LEU A 325 -13.25 0.84 12.62
C LEU A 325 -14.39 0.37 11.71
N LEU A 326 -14.08 0.00 10.46
CA LEU A 326 -15.08 -0.49 9.50
C LEU A 326 -15.59 -1.88 9.86
N GLY A 327 -14.79 -2.69 10.55
CA GLY A 327 -15.22 -4.00 11.04
C GLY A 327 -16.35 -3.94 12.05
N TRP A 328 -16.45 -2.88 12.88
CA TRP A 328 -17.48 -2.74 13.89
C TRP A 328 -18.91 -2.71 13.34
N PRO A 329 -19.27 -1.80 12.43
CA PRO A 329 -20.63 -1.76 11.85
C PRO A 329 -20.94 -3.00 11.00
N LEU A 330 -19.91 -3.71 10.51
CA LEU A 330 -20.08 -4.94 9.73
C LEU A 330 -20.24 -6.18 10.62
N GLY A 331 -20.16 -6.04 11.96
CA GLY A 331 -20.15 -7.18 12.89
C GLY A 331 -18.93 -8.11 12.70
N ARG A 332 -17.82 -7.57 12.18
CA ARG A 332 -16.58 -8.26 11.86
C ARG A 332 -15.44 -7.65 12.69
N TYR A 333 -15.31 -8.03 13.94
CA TYR A 333 -14.35 -7.45 14.86
C TYR A 333 -12.91 -7.88 14.49
N LEU A 334 -12.14 -6.93 13.96
CA LEU A 334 -10.72 -7.12 13.67
C LEU A 334 -9.90 -6.73 14.90
N HIS A 335 -9.11 -7.68 15.40
CA HIS A 335 -8.17 -7.42 16.49
C HIS A 335 -6.85 -6.84 15.96
N LEU A 336 -6.31 -5.83 16.64
CA LEU A 336 -4.99 -5.26 16.36
C LEU A 336 -3.88 -6.18 16.91
N THR A 337 -3.92 -7.46 16.55
CA THR A 337 -2.87 -8.43 16.88
C THR A 337 -2.22 -8.92 15.61
N VAL A 338 -0.93 -8.60 15.44
CA VAL A 338 -0.13 -9.07 14.31
C VAL A 338 0.51 -10.41 14.70
N PRO A 339 0.46 -11.46 13.88
CA PRO A 339 1.22 -12.68 14.16
C PRO A 339 2.68 -12.36 14.43
N LEU A 340 3.27 -12.98 15.46
CA LEU A 340 4.62 -12.64 15.94
C LEU A 340 5.68 -12.73 14.83
N THR A 341 5.55 -13.72 13.95
CA THR A 341 6.43 -13.88 12.78
C THR A 341 6.31 -12.68 11.83
N ALA A 342 5.08 -12.26 11.52
CA ALA A 342 4.84 -11.10 10.64
C ALA A 342 5.34 -9.80 11.29
N LEU A 343 5.09 -9.60 12.60
CA LEU A 343 5.60 -8.45 13.35
C LEU A 343 7.14 -8.43 13.39
N GLY A 344 7.78 -9.59 13.59
CA GLY A 344 9.23 -9.73 13.59
C GLY A 344 9.84 -9.38 12.22
N CYS A 345 9.29 -9.93 11.14
CA CYS A 345 9.73 -9.61 9.77
C CYS A 345 9.53 -8.13 9.43
N MET A 346 8.39 -7.54 9.84
CA MET A 346 8.13 -6.12 9.67
C MET A 346 9.12 -5.28 10.48
N GLY A 347 9.43 -5.69 11.72
CA GLY A 347 10.43 -5.05 12.57
C GLY A 347 11.81 -5.04 11.95
N ILE A 348 12.27 -6.19 11.43
CA ILE A 348 13.55 -6.29 10.70
C ILE A 348 13.56 -5.36 9.48
N SER A 349 12.45 -5.28 8.74
CA SER A 349 12.33 -4.42 7.56
C SER A 349 12.44 -2.94 7.91
N VAL A 350 11.75 -2.50 8.96
CA VAL A 350 11.77 -1.10 9.45
C VAL A 350 13.16 -0.75 9.99
N LEU A 351 13.80 -1.64 10.75
CA LEU A 351 15.16 -1.46 11.23
C LEU A 351 16.19 -1.35 10.10
N ALA A 352 16.04 -2.18 9.07
CA ALA A 352 16.92 -2.13 7.90
C ALA A 352 16.82 -0.77 7.19
N VAL A 353 15.60 -0.26 6.98
CA VAL A 353 15.40 1.09 6.41
C VAL A 353 16.04 2.16 7.29
N HIS A 354 15.85 2.08 8.61
CA HIS A 354 16.44 3.06 9.53
C HIS A 354 17.97 3.07 9.43
N TRP A 355 18.62 1.91 9.39
CA TRP A 355 20.09 1.82 9.31
C TRP A 355 20.66 2.34 8.00
N ILE A 356 20.06 1.99 6.85
CA ILE A 356 20.57 2.46 5.56
C ILE A 356 20.35 3.96 5.33
N THR A 357 19.40 4.58 6.04
CA THR A 357 19.13 6.02 5.93
C THR A 357 19.93 6.87 6.92
N GLU A 358 20.62 6.27 7.89
CA GLU A 358 21.29 6.97 9.00
C GLU A 358 22.42 7.90 8.53
N ASN A 359 23.18 7.48 7.52
CA ASN A 359 24.30 8.27 6.97
C ASN A 359 23.87 9.25 5.86
N ASN A 360 22.59 9.31 5.51
CA ASN A 360 22.05 10.14 4.42
C ASN A 360 22.71 9.91 3.04
N GLN A 361 23.27 8.75 2.82
CA GLN A 361 23.88 8.33 1.55
C GLN A 361 23.38 6.91 1.25
N LEU A 362 23.01 6.67 0.01
CA LEU A 362 22.61 5.35 -0.45
C LEU A 362 23.53 4.88 -1.57
N ASP A 363 23.93 3.61 -1.52
CA ASP A 363 24.70 2.96 -2.54
C ASP A 363 23.97 1.71 -3.12
N TRP A 364 24.52 1.15 -4.21
CA TRP A 364 23.92 -0.03 -4.84
C TRP A 364 23.95 -1.27 -3.93
N TYR A 365 24.95 -1.37 -3.04
CA TYR A 365 25.13 -2.51 -2.15
C TYR A 365 24.03 -2.55 -1.08
N GLU A 366 23.65 -1.41 -0.53
CA GLU A 366 22.51 -1.28 0.39
C GLU A 366 21.20 -1.68 -0.28
N GLY A 367 21.02 -1.31 -1.57
CA GLY A 367 19.89 -1.79 -2.36
C GLY A 367 19.85 -3.31 -2.49
N VAL A 368 21.01 -3.95 -2.72
CA VAL A 368 21.14 -5.42 -2.78
C VAL A 368 20.89 -6.05 -1.41
N GLN A 369 21.35 -5.42 -0.31
CA GLN A 369 21.09 -5.91 1.06
C GLN A 369 19.59 -5.96 1.37
N LEU A 370 18.83 -4.90 1.03
CA LEU A 370 17.38 -4.89 1.22
C LEU A 370 16.67 -5.98 0.41
N ILE A 371 17.03 -6.13 -0.87
CA ILE A 371 16.46 -7.20 -1.71
C ILE A 371 16.81 -8.58 -1.15
N THR A 372 18.03 -8.76 -0.65
CA THR A 372 18.46 -10.03 -0.05
C THR A 372 17.64 -10.34 1.21
N LEU A 373 17.40 -9.35 2.08
CA LEU A 373 16.53 -9.51 3.25
C LEU A 373 15.10 -9.91 2.85
N TYR A 374 14.56 -9.29 1.80
CA TYR A 374 13.25 -9.68 1.26
C TYR A 374 13.24 -11.13 0.80
N CYS A 375 14.25 -11.57 0.05
CA CYS A 375 14.37 -12.95 -0.41
C CYS A 375 14.53 -13.94 0.76
N LEU A 376 15.22 -13.58 1.83
CA LEU A 376 15.34 -14.41 3.03
C LEU A 376 14.00 -14.57 3.75
N ILE A 377 13.21 -13.49 3.88
CA ILE A 377 11.86 -13.54 4.44
C ILE A 377 10.95 -14.40 3.55
N LEU A 378 11.02 -14.21 2.23
CA LEU A 378 10.27 -15.01 1.26
C LEU A 378 10.56 -16.51 1.40
N LEU A 379 11.85 -16.88 1.41
CA LEU A 379 12.27 -18.27 1.57
C LEU A 379 11.87 -18.84 2.93
N GLY A 380 12.05 -18.07 4.01
CA GLY A 380 11.66 -18.46 5.34
C GLY A 380 10.15 -18.74 5.46
N THR A 381 9.32 -17.85 4.92
CA THR A 381 7.85 -18.01 4.94
C THR A 381 7.34 -19.11 4.01
N LEU A 382 8.07 -19.44 2.95
CA LEU A 382 7.74 -20.53 2.03
C LEU A 382 8.04 -21.91 2.66
N LEU A 383 9.02 -22.00 3.57
CA LEU A 383 9.44 -23.24 4.20
C LEU A 383 8.65 -23.56 5.49
N LEU A 384 7.97 -22.58 6.08
CA LEU A 384 7.08 -22.74 7.23
C LEU A 384 5.74 -23.32 6.82
#